data_02ab428d559a732faa7d85695942c15b
#
_entry.id   02ab428d559a732faa7d85695942c15b
#
_cell.length_a   1.000
_cell.length_b   1.000
_cell.length_c   1.000
_cell.angle_alpha   90.00
_cell.angle_beta   90.00
_cell.angle_gamma   90.00
#
_symmetry.space_group_name_H-M   'P 1'
#
loop_
_entity.id
_entity.type
_entity.pdbx_description
1 polymer ?
#
loop_
_entity_poly.entity_id
_entity_poly.type
_entity_poly.pdbx_seq_one_letter_code
_entity_poly.pdbx_strand_id
1 'polypeptide(L)'
;MSWRTVVISKRSKLDMRNGYLVVRTEDDVKRINLDEISVLIIENSAVSITGCLIVAMSEKKIKVIFCDEKRNPSCELVSYYGSHDTSAKIKRQIQWSDDIKACAWTEIVAEKIRKQAEFFEELGKSNEAEMLQGYIEELEVGDVTNREGHAAKVYFNTLFGKDFTRSRNCIINAALNYGYSLILSCINREVTSHGYITQLGLFHSNMFNQFNLSCDLMEPFRIIIDRWVYKNTPTVFGKEEKHTIVSLLSTTVMINESEQYLSNAMRFYCRSVFEALNDNDVSKISFYSLK
;
A
#
# COMPACT_ATOMS: atom_id res chain seq x y z
N MET A 1 -4.11 14.03 13.63
CA MET A 1 -3.95 12.83 12.79
C MET A 1 -2.60 12.91 12.08
N SER A 2 -1.86 11.82 12.06
CA SER A 2 -0.60 11.75 11.32
C SER A 2 -0.87 11.65 9.81
N TRP A 3 -0.26 12.50 9.03
CA TRP A 3 -0.52 12.61 7.58
C TRP A 3 0.76 12.75 6.76
N ARG A 4 1.85 13.08 7.42
CA ARG A 4 3.08 13.51 6.77
C ARG A 4 3.98 12.33 6.43
N THR A 5 4.43 12.26 5.18
CA THR A 5 5.53 11.39 4.77
C THR A 5 6.85 12.17 4.85
N VAL A 6 7.82 11.63 5.57
CA VAL A 6 9.15 12.23 5.76
C VAL A 6 10.20 11.34 5.11
N VAL A 7 11.07 11.93 4.28
CA VAL A 7 12.14 11.21 3.59
C VAL A 7 13.50 11.72 4.08
N ILE A 8 14.35 10.81 4.56
CA ILE A 8 15.73 11.09 4.97
C ILE A 8 16.67 10.65 3.86
N SER A 9 17.07 11.58 3.00
CA SER A 9 17.88 11.30 1.80
C SER A 9 19.36 11.61 1.95
N LYS A 10 19.77 12.28 3.05
CA LYS A 10 21.17 12.63 3.34
C LYS A 10 21.66 11.88 4.58
N ARG A 11 22.99 11.69 4.67
CA ARG A 11 23.64 11.27 5.92
C ARG A 11 23.15 12.15 7.07
N SER A 12 22.63 11.56 8.12
CA SER A 12 21.97 12.28 9.23
C SER A 12 22.05 11.52 10.53
N LYS A 13 21.98 12.26 11.63
CA LYS A 13 21.70 11.71 12.96
C LYS A 13 20.26 12.03 13.32
N LEU A 14 19.50 11.00 13.68
CA LEU A 14 18.09 11.09 14.08
C LEU A 14 17.98 10.87 15.58
N ASP A 15 17.44 11.84 16.29
CA ASP A 15 17.12 11.73 17.70
C ASP A 15 15.71 12.27 18.01
N MET A 16 15.21 12.06 19.23
CA MET A 16 13.95 12.62 19.70
C MET A 16 14.20 13.64 20.78
N ARG A 17 13.54 14.82 20.66
CA ARG A 17 13.50 15.82 21.73
C ARG A 17 12.11 16.43 21.85
N ASN A 18 11.54 16.37 23.03
CA ASN A 18 10.24 16.98 23.34
C ASN A 18 9.13 16.60 22.34
N GLY A 19 9.04 15.32 21.93
CA GLY A 19 8.03 14.85 20.97
C GLY A 19 8.32 15.17 19.52
N TYR A 20 9.50 15.71 19.20
CA TYR A 20 9.92 16.02 17.84
C TYR A 20 11.01 15.04 17.36
N LEU A 21 10.87 14.56 16.13
CA LEU A 21 11.97 14.02 15.35
C LEU A 21 12.95 15.16 15.05
N VAL A 22 14.20 15.02 15.51
CA VAL A 22 15.27 15.96 15.21
C VAL A 22 16.21 15.32 14.21
N VAL A 23 16.30 15.90 13.02
CA VAL A 23 17.18 15.47 11.93
C VAL A 23 18.38 16.40 11.88
N ARG A 24 19.56 15.88 12.14
CA ARG A 24 20.84 16.63 12.07
C ARG A 24 21.64 16.17 10.89
N THR A 25 21.87 17.06 9.97
CA THR A 25 22.84 16.90 8.88
C THR A 25 24.11 17.71 9.21
N GLU A 26 25.10 17.70 8.32
CA GLU A 26 26.29 18.56 8.46
C GLU A 26 25.94 20.05 8.41
N ASP A 27 24.92 20.43 7.62
CA ASP A 27 24.58 21.83 7.32
C ASP A 27 23.35 22.33 8.06
N ASP A 28 22.49 21.45 8.59
CA ASP A 28 21.14 21.86 9.03
C ASP A 28 20.59 20.97 10.16
N VAL A 29 19.66 21.55 10.95
CA VAL A 29 18.92 20.85 11.98
C VAL A 29 17.43 21.09 11.79
N LYS A 30 16.70 20.06 11.37
CA LYS A 30 15.25 20.09 11.19
C LYS A 30 14.53 19.42 12.34
N ARG A 31 13.36 19.97 12.70
CA ARG A 31 12.48 19.41 13.72
C ARG A 31 11.10 19.17 13.13
N ILE A 32 10.56 17.98 13.33
CA ILE A 32 9.26 17.56 12.82
C ILE A 32 8.50 16.94 13.98
N ASN A 33 7.28 17.39 14.24
CA ASN A 33 6.46 16.81 15.30
C ASN A 33 6.14 15.35 14.93
N LEU A 34 6.41 14.42 15.87
CA LEU A 34 6.13 12.99 15.65
C LEU A 34 4.63 12.71 15.42
N ASP A 35 3.73 13.51 15.97
CA ASP A 35 2.29 13.34 15.77
C ASP A 35 1.80 13.66 14.35
N GLU A 36 2.61 14.39 13.58
CA GLU A 36 2.34 14.66 12.16
C GLU A 36 2.81 13.53 11.25
N ILE A 37 3.78 12.71 11.68
CA ILE A 37 4.44 11.73 10.82
C ILE A 37 3.58 10.47 10.72
N SER A 38 3.19 10.12 9.49
CA SER A 38 2.56 8.84 9.16
C SER A 38 3.61 7.81 8.70
N VAL A 39 4.51 8.25 7.82
CA VAL A 39 5.55 7.40 7.23
C VAL A 39 6.90 8.11 7.31
N LEU A 40 7.93 7.39 7.75
CA LEU A 40 9.33 7.81 7.71
C LEU A 40 10.10 6.87 6.78
N ILE A 41 10.65 7.40 5.70
CA ILE A 41 11.48 6.64 4.74
C ILE A 41 12.94 7.04 4.93
N ILE A 42 13.79 6.08 5.21
CA ILE A 42 15.22 6.26 5.39
C ILE A 42 15.93 5.74 4.14
N GLU A 43 16.20 6.67 3.21
CA GLU A 43 16.83 6.35 1.92
C GLU A 43 18.35 6.21 2.01
N ASN A 44 18.98 6.82 3.01
CA ASN A 44 20.42 6.84 3.16
C ASN A 44 20.84 5.84 4.22
N SER A 45 21.68 4.87 3.86
CA SER A 45 22.19 3.84 4.77
C SER A 45 23.15 4.40 5.85
N ALA A 46 23.76 5.58 5.63
CA ALA A 46 24.63 6.24 6.60
C ALA A 46 23.86 7.15 7.58
N VAL A 47 22.68 6.66 8.05
CA VAL A 47 21.87 7.31 9.08
C VAL A 47 22.08 6.62 10.42
N SER A 48 22.29 7.39 11.49
CA SER A 48 22.26 6.88 12.86
C SER A 48 20.97 7.27 13.56
N ILE A 49 20.36 6.33 14.30
CA ILE A 49 19.07 6.51 14.97
C ILE A 49 19.23 6.13 16.44
N THR A 50 18.67 6.95 17.33
CA THR A 50 18.67 6.62 18.76
C THR A 50 17.55 5.62 19.09
N GLY A 51 17.82 4.68 20.04
CA GLY A 51 16.81 3.73 20.50
C GLY A 51 15.54 4.41 21.05
N CYS A 52 15.69 5.55 21.74
CA CYS A 52 14.57 6.35 22.24
C CYS A 52 13.63 6.79 21.09
N LEU A 53 14.18 7.25 19.96
CA LEU A 53 13.38 7.63 18.79
C LEU A 53 12.67 6.41 18.19
N ILE A 54 13.36 5.25 18.09
CA ILE A 54 12.76 4.02 17.57
C ILE A 54 11.54 3.61 18.42
N VAL A 55 11.66 3.61 19.74
CA VAL A 55 10.56 3.29 20.65
C VAL A 55 9.40 4.26 20.48
N ALA A 56 9.68 5.56 20.47
CA ALA A 56 8.64 6.58 20.31
C ALA A 56 7.89 6.48 18.97
N MET A 57 8.61 6.19 17.88
CA MET A 57 8.00 5.95 16.57
C MET A 57 7.11 4.71 16.56
N SER A 58 7.55 3.64 17.22
CA SER A 58 6.79 2.41 17.38
C SER A 58 5.49 2.62 18.16
N GLU A 59 5.55 3.31 19.30
CA GLU A 59 4.38 3.64 20.14
C GLU A 59 3.35 4.51 19.38
N LYS A 60 3.83 5.45 18.57
CA LYS A 60 2.98 6.30 17.73
C LYS A 60 2.55 5.62 16.42
N LYS A 61 2.90 4.35 16.21
CA LYS A 61 2.57 3.57 15.01
C LYS A 61 3.04 4.24 13.72
N ILE A 62 4.14 4.97 13.76
CA ILE A 62 4.77 5.56 12.58
C ILE A 62 5.37 4.43 11.75
N LYS A 63 5.03 4.38 10.47
CA LYS A 63 5.66 3.44 9.55
C LYS A 63 7.09 3.89 9.25
N VAL A 64 8.06 3.04 9.58
CA VAL A 64 9.47 3.30 9.28
C VAL A 64 9.96 2.29 8.25
N ILE A 65 10.43 2.78 7.12
CA ILE A 65 10.94 2.01 5.98
C ILE A 65 12.42 2.34 5.82
N PHE A 66 13.26 1.32 5.79
CA PHE A 66 14.67 1.44 5.47
C PHE A 66 14.90 0.99 4.02
N CYS A 67 15.68 1.76 3.29
CA CYS A 67 15.99 1.48 1.89
C CYS A 67 17.40 0.91 1.74
N ASP A 68 17.60 0.15 0.66
CA ASP A 68 18.90 -0.31 0.21
C ASP A 68 19.73 0.83 -0.41
N GLU A 69 20.94 0.53 -0.87
CA GLU A 69 21.85 1.48 -1.53
C GLU A 69 21.27 2.06 -2.83
N LYS A 70 20.34 1.32 -3.47
CA LYS A 70 19.61 1.76 -4.66
C LYS A 70 18.35 2.56 -4.30
N ARG A 71 18.12 2.81 -3.00
CA ARG A 71 16.95 3.51 -2.44
C ARG A 71 15.64 2.76 -2.67
N ASN A 72 15.68 1.44 -2.77
CA ASN A 72 14.46 0.64 -2.78
C ASN A 72 14.13 0.21 -1.35
N PRO A 73 12.85 0.13 -0.96
CA PRO A 73 12.45 -0.44 0.31
C PRO A 73 13.04 -1.83 0.51
N SER A 74 13.74 -2.04 1.63
CA SER A 74 14.47 -3.27 1.95
C SER A 74 13.97 -3.91 3.24
N CYS A 75 13.73 -3.12 4.28
CA CYS A 75 13.18 -3.61 5.53
C CYS A 75 12.35 -2.54 6.23
N GLU A 76 11.60 -2.94 7.23
CA GLU A 76 10.72 -2.05 7.98
C GLU A 76 10.74 -2.33 9.48
N LEU A 77 10.40 -1.31 10.25
CA LEU A 77 10.19 -1.46 11.69
C LEU A 77 8.78 -1.98 11.95
N VAL A 78 8.69 -3.10 12.65
CA VAL A 78 7.43 -3.70 13.11
C VAL A 78 7.42 -3.73 14.62
N SER A 79 6.34 -3.20 15.23
CA SER A 79 6.17 -3.21 16.69
C SER A 79 5.88 -4.62 17.19
N TYR A 80 6.39 -4.96 18.38
CA TYR A 80 5.98 -6.20 19.08
C TYR A 80 4.48 -6.21 19.41
N TYR A 81 3.93 -5.04 19.73
CA TYR A 81 2.55 -4.86 20.15
C TYR A 81 1.82 -3.91 19.20
N GLY A 82 1.19 -4.46 18.17
CA GLY A 82 0.37 -3.68 17.22
C GLY A 82 -0.96 -3.24 17.85
N SER A 83 -1.58 -4.13 18.64
CA SER A 83 -2.83 -3.92 19.37
C SER A 83 -2.74 -4.60 20.75
N HIS A 84 -3.51 -4.11 21.74
CA HIS A 84 -3.59 -4.70 23.07
C HIS A 84 -4.23 -6.10 23.07
N ASP A 85 -5.03 -6.43 22.06
CA ASP A 85 -5.79 -7.67 21.91
C ASP A 85 -5.25 -8.57 20.77
N THR A 86 -3.96 -8.42 20.40
CA THR A 86 -3.34 -9.13 19.26
C THR A 86 -3.56 -10.64 19.29
N SER A 87 -3.43 -11.29 20.48
CA SER A 87 -3.67 -12.75 20.56
C SER A 87 -5.10 -13.15 20.23
N ALA A 88 -6.10 -12.35 20.62
CA ALA A 88 -7.49 -12.60 20.27
C ALA A 88 -7.73 -12.37 18.77
N LYS A 89 -7.12 -11.34 18.20
CA LYS A 89 -7.19 -11.02 16.76
C LYS A 89 -6.59 -12.13 15.90
N ILE A 90 -5.41 -12.65 16.26
CA ILE A 90 -4.77 -13.76 15.55
C ILE A 90 -5.64 -15.02 15.62
N LYS A 91 -6.18 -15.36 16.81
CA LYS A 91 -7.10 -16.49 16.94
C LYS A 91 -8.33 -16.34 16.03
N ARG A 92 -8.89 -15.14 15.95
CA ARG A 92 -10.02 -14.83 15.08
C ARG A 92 -9.64 -14.92 13.59
N GLN A 93 -8.47 -14.41 13.20
CA GLN A 93 -7.95 -14.50 11.85
C GLN A 93 -7.81 -15.95 11.37
N ILE A 94 -7.32 -16.84 12.24
CA ILE A 94 -7.20 -18.28 11.93
C ILE A 94 -8.59 -18.92 11.73
N GLN A 95 -9.63 -18.39 12.37
CA GLN A 95 -11.00 -18.90 12.31
C GLN A 95 -11.85 -18.31 11.16
N TRP A 96 -11.34 -17.35 10.39
CA TRP A 96 -12.06 -16.87 9.20
C TRP A 96 -12.30 -18.04 8.26
N SER A 97 -13.56 -18.27 7.91
CA SER A 97 -13.93 -19.35 7.00
C SER A 97 -13.41 -19.09 5.59
N ASP A 98 -13.21 -20.16 4.82
CA ASP A 98 -12.78 -20.01 3.44
C ASP A 98 -13.82 -19.27 2.60
N ASP A 99 -15.12 -19.42 2.93
CA ASP A 99 -16.21 -18.71 2.24
C ASP A 99 -16.10 -17.20 2.42
N ILE A 100 -15.93 -16.68 3.65
CA ILE A 100 -15.84 -15.23 3.86
C ILE A 100 -14.54 -14.65 3.28
N LYS A 101 -13.44 -15.41 3.32
CA LYS A 101 -12.19 -15.01 2.65
C LYS A 101 -12.38 -14.92 1.14
N ALA A 102 -13.03 -15.91 0.53
CA ALA A 102 -13.33 -15.91 -0.91
C ALA A 102 -14.26 -14.75 -1.30
N CYS A 103 -15.33 -14.50 -0.53
CA CYS A 103 -16.21 -13.38 -0.77
C CYS A 103 -15.47 -12.03 -0.65
N ALA A 104 -14.67 -11.84 0.39
CA ALA A 104 -13.89 -10.61 0.56
C ALA A 104 -12.85 -10.42 -0.56
N TRP A 105 -12.21 -11.49 -1.00
CA TRP A 105 -11.31 -11.46 -2.15
C TRP A 105 -12.02 -11.04 -3.43
N THR A 106 -13.21 -11.58 -3.69
CA THR A 106 -14.04 -11.21 -4.85
C THR A 106 -14.32 -9.72 -4.88
N GLU A 107 -14.74 -9.12 -3.76
CA GLU A 107 -14.98 -7.67 -3.67
C GLU A 107 -13.71 -6.84 -3.93
N ILE A 108 -12.56 -7.28 -3.39
CA ILE A 108 -11.26 -6.62 -3.60
C ILE A 108 -10.86 -6.66 -5.08
N VAL A 109 -11.02 -7.81 -5.74
CA VAL A 109 -10.70 -7.95 -7.17
C VAL A 109 -11.67 -7.14 -8.03
N ALA A 110 -12.97 -7.20 -7.74
CA ALA A 110 -13.98 -6.40 -8.42
C ALA A 110 -13.64 -4.91 -8.37
N GLU A 111 -13.27 -4.40 -7.20
CA GLU A 111 -12.88 -3.00 -7.03
C GLU A 111 -11.59 -2.64 -7.76
N LYS A 112 -10.59 -3.52 -7.74
CA LYS A 112 -9.37 -3.35 -8.54
C LYS A 112 -9.70 -3.20 -10.02
N ILE A 113 -10.50 -4.12 -10.58
CA ILE A 113 -10.87 -4.10 -12.00
C ILE A 113 -11.72 -2.86 -12.32
N ARG A 114 -12.65 -2.48 -11.44
CA ARG A 114 -13.46 -1.25 -11.58
C ARG A 114 -12.59 -0.01 -11.70
N LYS A 115 -11.59 0.15 -10.82
CA LYS A 115 -10.66 1.28 -10.89
C LYS A 115 -9.80 1.29 -12.14
N GLN A 116 -9.45 0.13 -12.67
CA GLN A 116 -8.75 0.01 -13.95
C GLN A 116 -9.66 0.42 -15.11
N ALA A 117 -10.94 0.02 -15.09
CA ALA A 117 -11.94 0.44 -16.09
C ALA A 117 -12.19 1.96 -16.03
N GLU A 118 -12.37 2.53 -14.84
CA GLU A 118 -12.50 3.98 -14.63
C GLU A 118 -11.30 4.75 -15.24
N PHE A 119 -10.09 4.22 -15.07
CA PHE A 119 -8.90 4.84 -15.65
C PHE A 119 -8.91 4.75 -17.18
N PHE A 120 -9.40 3.67 -17.77
CA PHE A 120 -9.56 3.58 -19.21
C PHE A 120 -10.59 4.57 -19.75
N GLU A 121 -11.70 4.78 -19.05
CA GLU A 121 -12.68 5.84 -19.41
C GLU A 121 -12.03 7.21 -19.42
N GLU A 122 -11.24 7.55 -18.40
CA GLU A 122 -10.50 8.83 -18.37
C GLU A 122 -9.52 8.99 -19.54
N LEU A 123 -8.98 7.88 -20.07
CA LEU A 123 -8.09 7.87 -21.21
C LEU A 123 -8.81 7.82 -22.56
N GLY A 124 -10.15 7.80 -22.57
CA GLY A 124 -10.97 7.66 -23.77
C GLY A 124 -10.89 6.27 -24.43
N LYS A 125 -10.58 5.23 -23.63
CA LYS A 125 -10.45 3.83 -24.06
C LYS A 125 -11.70 3.04 -23.66
N SER A 126 -12.86 3.48 -24.13
CA SER A 126 -14.16 2.95 -23.68
C SER A 126 -14.36 1.48 -24.03
N ASN A 127 -13.86 1.00 -25.15
CA ASN A 127 -13.97 -0.43 -25.50
C ASN A 127 -13.24 -1.33 -24.50
N GLU A 128 -12.02 -0.93 -24.09
CA GLU A 128 -11.25 -1.68 -23.11
C GLU A 128 -11.86 -1.54 -21.69
N ALA A 129 -12.43 -0.38 -21.37
CA ALA A 129 -13.18 -0.18 -20.12
C ALA A 129 -14.39 -1.12 -20.05
N GLU A 130 -15.19 -1.18 -21.11
CA GLU A 130 -16.35 -2.08 -21.23
C GLU A 130 -15.95 -3.56 -21.12
N MET A 131 -14.81 -3.94 -21.72
CA MET A 131 -14.26 -5.29 -21.56
C MET A 131 -13.90 -5.61 -20.11
N LEU A 132 -13.32 -4.65 -19.37
CA LEU A 132 -13.02 -4.84 -17.94
C LEU A 132 -14.31 -4.92 -17.10
N GLN A 133 -15.35 -4.14 -17.43
CA GLN A 133 -16.64 -4.26 -16.77
C GLN A 133 -17.27 -5.66 -16.98
N GLY A 134 -17.17 -6.21 -18.19
CA GLY A 134 -17.59 -7.60 -18.46
C GLY A 134 -16.87 -8.62 -17.59
N TYR A 135 -15.59 -8.44 -17.28
CA TYR A 135 -14.89 -9.34 -16.35
C TYR A 135 -15.40 -9.24 -14.90
N ILE A 136 -15.89 -8.06 -14.49
CA ILE A 136 -16.52 -7.91 -13.16
C ILE A 136 -17.84 -8.69 -13.12
N GLU A 137 -18.65 -8.61 -14.18
CA GLU A 137 -19.92 -9.34 -14.28
C GLU A 137 -19.74 -10.86 -14.30
N GLU A 138 -18.62 -11.34 -14.86
CA GLU A 138 -18.24 -12.75 -14.93
C GLU A 138 -17.46 -13.24 -13.72
N LEU A 139 -17.23 -12.39 -12.71
CA LEU A 139 -16.43 -12.73 -11.55
C LEU A 139 -17.17 -13.68 -10.63
N GLU A 140 -16.63 -14.87 -10.45
CA GLU A 140 -17.13 -15.86 -9.51
C GLU A 140 -16.49 -15.71 -8.14
N VAL A 141 -17.18 -16.20 -7.09
CA VAL A 141 -16.68 -16.12 -5.71
C VAL A 141 -15.29 -16.77 -5.60
N GLY A 142 -14.34 -16.01 -5.04
CA GLY A 142 -12.95 -16.43 -4.92
C GLY A 142 -12.13 -16.27 -6.20
N ASP A 143 -12.69 -15.66 -7.26
CA ASP A 143 -12.05 -15.50 -8.58
C ASP A 143 -11.53 -16.82 -9.17
N VAL A 144 -12.30 -17.90 -9.03
CA VAL A 144 -11.89 -19.25 -9.47
C VAL A 144 -11.63 -19.34 -10.97
N THR A 145 -12.17 -18.42 -11.77
CA THR A 145 -11.96 -18.31 -13.23
C THR A 145 -10.81 -17.37 -13.60
N ASN A 146 -10.08 -16.83 -12.58
CA ASN A 146 -8.90 -15.95 -12.76
C ASN A 146 -9.20 -14.71 -13.62
N ARG A 147 -10.32 -14.06 -13.39
CA ARG A 147 -10.70 -12.81 -14.08
C ARG A 147 -9.73 -11.66 -13.74
N GLU A 148 -9.19 -11.67 -12.53
CA GLU A 148 -8.10 -10.74 -12.13
C GLU A 148 -6.92 -10.80 -13.08
N GLY A 149 -6.43 -12.00 -13.37
CA GLY A 149 -5.31 -12.20 -14.28
C GLY A 149 -5.63 -11.81 -15.73
N HIS A 150 -6.86 -12.09 -16.21
CA HIS A 150 -7.32 -11.67 -17.54
C HIS A 150 -7.42 -10.14 -17.62
N ALA A 151 -8.04 -9.49 -16.66
CA ALA A 151 -8.13 -8.04 -16.55
C ALA A 151 -6.74 -7.38 -16.52
N ALA A 152 -5.83 -7.90 -15.69
CA ALA A 152 -4.47 -7.40 -15.60
C ALA A 152 -3.72 -7.48 -16.93
N LYS A 153 -3.90 -8.55 -17.70
CA LYS A 153 -3.29 -8.71 -19.04
C LYS A 153 -3.81 -7.65 -20.01
N VAL A 154 -5.12 -7.49 -20.09
CA VAL A 154 -5.75 -6.45 -20.96
C VAL A 154 -5.25 -5.08 -20.51
N TYR A 155 -5.30 -4.79 -19.23
CA TYR A 155 -4.93 -3.52 -18.64
C TYR A 155 -3.49 -3.12 -18.97
N PHE A 156 -2.52 -3.95 -18.64
CA PHE A 156 -1.11 -3.62 -18.87
C PHE A 156 -0.73 -3.60 -20.34
N ASN A 157 -1.31 -4.47 -21.17
CA ASN A 157 -1.07 -4.47 -22.61
C ASN A 157 -1.63 -3.21 -23.29
N THR A 158 -2.77 -2.73 -22.83
CA THR A 158 -3.38 -1.49 -23.34
C THR A 158 -2.58 -0.26 -22.94
N LEU A 159 -2.01 -0.24 -21.71
CA LEU A 159 -1.23 0.90 -21.23
C LEU A 159 0.20 0.94 -21.81
N PHE A 160 0.87 -0.19 -21.88
CA PHE A 160 2.32 -0.24 -22.14
C PHE A 160 2.71 -1.04 -23.39
N GLY A 161 1.71 -1.52 -24.14
CA GLY A 161 1.92 -2.27 -25.39
C GLY A 161 1.83 -3.78 -25.20
N LYS A 162 1.52 -4.49 -26.30
CA LYS A 162 1.22 -5.94 -26.33
C LYS A 162 2.36 -6.82 -25.83
N ASP A 163 3.60 -6.34 -25.93
CA ASP A 163 4.81 -7.06 -25.51
C ASP A 163 5.22 -6.76 -24.07
N PHE A 164 4.43 -5.96 -23.36
CA PHE A 164 4.72 -5.63 -21.96
C PHE A 164 4.38 -6.80 -21.04
N THR A 165 5.33 -7.16 -20.19
CA THR A 165 5.13 -8.13 -19.11
C THR A 165 5.67 -7.59 -17.79
N ARG A 166 5.00 -7.92 -16.69
CA ARG A 166 5.41 -7.50 -15.34
C ARG A 166 6.75 -8.11 -14.90
N SER A 167 7.21 -9.16 -15.54
CA SER A 167 8.51 -9.81 -15.28
C SER A 167 9.68 -9.17 -16.03
N ARG A 168 9.40 -8.29 -17.01
CA ARG A 168 10.45 -7.65 -17.81
C ARG A 168 11.26 -6.66 -16.99
N ASN A 169 12.59 -6.74 -17.07
CA ASN A 169 13.47 -5.75 -16.45
C ASN A 169 13.48 -4.46 -17.29
N CYS A 170 12.67 -3.49 -16.90
CA CYS A 170 12.55 -2.19 -17.56
C CYS A 170 12.20 -1.09 -16.55
N ILE A 171 12.39 0.16 -16.95
CA ILE A 171 12.18 1.34 -16.11
C ILE A 171 10.72 1.42 -15.62
N ILE A 172 9.75 1.12 -16.48
CA ILE A 172 8.33 1.11 -16.11
C ILE A 172 8.08 0.12 -14.96
N ASN A 173 8.58 -1.11 -15.07
CA ASN A 173 8.44 -2.11 -14.01
C ASN A 173 9.20 -1.73 -12.75
N ALA A 174 10.37 -1.09 -12.86
CA ALA A 174 11.10 -0.57 -11.70
C ALA A 174 10.26 0.48 -10.95
N ALA A 175 9.62 1.41 -11.66
CA ALA A 175 8.74 2.42 -11.07
C ALA A 175 7.49 1.80 -10.43
N LEU A 176 6.80 0.89 -11.14
CA LEU A 176 5.65 0.15 -10.60
C LEU A 176 6.01 -0.64 -9.34
N ASN A 177 7.10 -1.41 -9.36
CA ASN A 177 7.54 -2.22 -8.23
C ASN A 177 7.90 -1.36 -7.02
N TYR A 178 8.57 -0.23 -7.23
CA TYR A 178 8.89 0.71 -6.16
C TYR A 178 7.61 1.27 -5.51
N GLY A 179 6.67 1.76 -6.31
CA GLY A 179 5.41 2.29 -5.80
C GLY A 179 4.57 1.24 -5.08
N TYR A 180 4.49 0.03 -5.62
CA TYR A 180 3.77 -1.08 -4.99
C TYR A 180 4.40 -1.49 -3.67
N SER A 181 5.73 -1.48 -3.55
CA SER A 181 6.40 -1.79 -2.28
C SER A 181 6.11 -0.74 -1.20
N LEU A 182 5.93 0.53 -1.56
CA LEU A 182 5.51 1.58 -0.63
C LEU A 182 4.05 1.37 -0.15
N ILE A 183 3.13 1.07 -1.07
CA ILE A 183 1.74 0.75 -0.72
C ILE A 183 1.69 -0.48 0.18
N LEU A 184 2.41 -1.56 -0.20
CA LEU A 184 2.50 -2.78 0.60
C LEU A 184 2.98 -2.48 2.02
N SER A 185 4.02 -1.67 2.18
CA SER A 185 4.51 -1.25 3.49
C SER A 185 3.47 -0.49 4.30
N CYS A 186 2.69 0.39 3.67
CA CYS A 186 1.59 1.09 4.35
C CYS A 186 0.50 0.12 4.82
N ILE A 187 0.11 -0.83 3.96
CA ILE A 187 -0.88 -1.87 4.31
C ILE A 187 -0.33 -2.79 5.42
N ASN A 188 0.96 -3.20 5.37
CA ASN A 188 1.59 -3.97 6.45
C ASN A 188 1.44 -3.28 7.81
N ARG A 189 1.64 -1.95 7.87
CA ARG A 189 1.40 -1.18 9.09
C ARG A 189 -0.04 -1.30 9.56
N GLU A 190 -1.00 -1.18 8.65
CA GLU A 190 -2.42 -1.24 9.04
C GLU A 190 -2.79 -2.65 9.53
N VAL A 191 -2.36 -3.70 8.86
CA VAL A 191 -2.58 -5.10 9.30
C VAL A 191 -2.02 -5.30 10.71
N THR A 192 -0.74 -4.99 10.93
CA THR A 192 -0.08 -5.21 12.23
C THR A 192 -0.61 -4.30 13.33
N SER A 193 -0.95 -3.04 13.02
CA SER A 193 -1.50 -2.10 14.00
C SER A 193 -2.94 -2.44 14.44
N HIS A 194 -3.67 -3.21 13.62
CA HIS A 194 -4.96 -3.79 14.01
C HIS A 194 -4.83 -5.13 14.74
N GLY A 195 -3.61 -5.65 14.93
CA GLY A 195 -3.33 -6.87 15.67
C GLY A 195 -3.40 -8.16 14.86
N TYR A 196 -3.46 -8.08 13.54
CA TYR A 196 -3.44 -9.20 12.61
C TYR A 196 -2.01 -9.49 12.12
N ILE A 197 -1.78 -10.70 11.59
CA ILE A 197 -0.52 -11.09 10.99
C ILE A 197 -0.61 -11.05 9.46
N THR A 198 0.48 -10.68 8.82
CA THR A 198 0.54 -10.48 7.37
C THR A 198 0.66 -11.77 6.56
N GLN A 199 1.05 -12.87 7.20
CA GLN A 199 1.33 -14.16 6.58
C GLN A 199 0.08 -14.91 6.11
N LEU A 200 -1.04 -14.77 6.83
CA LEU A 200 -2.30 -15.46 6.54
C LEU A 200 -3.18 -14.61 5.63
N GLY A 201 -3.11 -14.84 4.32
CA GLY A 201 -3.88 -14.12 3.32
C GLY A 201 -5.34 -14.57 3.19
N LEU A 202 -6.08 -13.84 2.36
CA LEU A 202 -7.44 -14.22 1.92
C LEU A 202 -7.35 -15.18 0.74
N PHE A 203 -6.54 -14.85 -0.24
CA PHE A 203 -6.30 -15.58 -1.48
C PHE A 203 -4.85 -16.03 -1.62
N HIS A 204 -3.88 -15.10 -1.47
CA HIS A 204 -2.48 -15.45 -1.55
C HIS A 204 -2.06 -16.33 -0.38
N SER A 205 -1.46 -17.47 -0.71
CA SER A 205 -1.02 -18.50 0.27
C SER A 205 0.41 -19.00 -0.01
N ASN A 206 1.25 -18.16 -0.63
CA ASN A 206 2.63 -18.52 -0.91
C ASN A 206 3.43 -18.65 0.40
N MET A 207 3.97 -19.85 0.66
CA MET A 207 4.72 -20.17 1.87
C MET A 207 5.99 -19.34 2.08
N PHE A 208 6.54 -18.75 1.01
CA PHE A 208 7.72 -17.90 1.07
C PHE A 208 7.39 -16.41 1.18
N ASN A 209 6.10 -16.02 1.05
CA ASN A 209 5.68 -14.64 1.16
C ASN A 209 5.22 -14.32 2.58
N GLN A 210 5.94 -13.42 3.25
CA GLN A 210 5.59 -12.95 4.59
C GLN A 210 4.41 -11.98 4.60
N PHE A 211 3.91 -11.55 3.44
CA PHE A 211 2.95 -10.45 3.29
C PHE A 211 1.70 -10.86 2.50
N ASN A 212 1.30 -12.14 2.56
CA ASN A 212 0.16 -12.65 1.80
C ASN A 212 -1.09 -11.79 1.98
N LEU A 213 -1.51 -11.51 3.23
CA LEU A 213 -2.68 -10.68 3.51
C LEU A 213 -2.52 -9.24 3.00
N SER A 214 -1.35 -8.67 3.19
CA SER A 214 -1.10 -7.31 2.72
C SER A 214 -1.03 -7.21 1.20
N CYS A 215 -0.59 -8.27 0.52
CA CYS A 215 -0.67 -8.37 -0.94
C CYS A 215 -2.12 -8.40 -1.42
N ASP A 216 -3.00 -9.13 -0.72
CA ASP A 216 -4.43 -9.15 -1.02
C ASP A 216 -5.06 -7.76 -0.83
N LEU A 217 -4.80 -7.14 0.32
CA LEU A 217 -5.43 -5.88 0.68
C LEU A 217 -4.93 -4.67 -0.14
N MET A 218 -3.74 -4.73 -0.71
CA MET A 218 -3.20 -3.60 -1.46
C MET A 218 -3.77 -3.45 -2.88
N GLU A 219 -4.44 -4.47 -3.41
CA GLU A 219 -4.84 -4.53 -4.82
C GLU A 219 -5.63 -3.29 -5.30
N PRO A 220 -6.63 -2.76 -4.58
CA PRO A 220 -7.37 -1.57 -5.00
C PRO A 220 -6.52 -0.29 -5.06
N PHE A 221 -5.36 -0.27 -4.41
CA PHE A 221 -4.49 0.91 -4.35
C PHE A 221 -3.41 0.94 -5.43
N ARG A 222 -3.18 -0.17 -6.14
CA ARG A 222 -2.15 -0.24 -7.20
C ARG A 222 -2.38 0.79 -8.29
N ILE A 223 -3.63 1.07 -8.62
CA ILE A 223 -4.02 2.03 -9.65
C ILE A 223 -3.40 3.42 -9.46
N ILE A 224 -3.15 3.84 -8.24
CA ILE A 224 -2.55 5.15 -7.94
C ILE A 224 -1.15 5.26 -8.54
N ILE A 225 -0.39 4.17 -8.44
CA ILE A 225 0.95 4.08 -9.00
C ILE A 225 0.89 3.92 -10.52
N ASP A 226 -0.03 3.07 -11.01
CA ASP A 226 -0.20 2.80 -12.44
C ASP A 226 -0.49 4.08 -13.21
N ARG A 227 -1.42 4.91 -12.68
CA ARG A 227 -1.80 6.22 -13.25
C ARG A 227 -0.60 7.15 -13.35
N TRP A 228 0.21 7.23 -12.30
CA TRP A 228 1.39 8.06 -12.30
C TRP A 228 2.42 7.57 -13.32
N VAL A 229 2.73 6.28 -13.32
CA VAL A 229 3.70 5.67 -14.23
C VAL A 229 3.29 5.85 -15.68
N TYR A 230 2.01 5.64 -16.00
CA TYR A 230 1.49 5.83 -17.35
C TYR A 230 1.53 7.30 -17.80
N LYS A 231 1.05 8.22 -16.96
CA LYS A 231 1.00 9.66 -17.29
C LYS A 231 2.40 10.29 -17.44
N ASN A 232 3.39 9.80 -16.71
CA ASN A 232 4.74 10.36 -16.72
C ASN A 232 5.71 9.59 -17.64
N THR A 233 5.41 8.33 -17.98
CA THR A 233 6.23 7.45 -18.84
C THR A 233 7.74 7.62 -18.60
N PRO A 234 8.24 7.35 -17.38
CA PRO A 234 9.61 7.69 -17.03
C PRO A 234 10.63 6.97 -17.92
N THR A 235 11.58 7.70 -18.45
CA THR A 235 12.72 7.17 -19.22
C THR A 235 13.92 6.90 -18.33
N VAL A 236 13.93 7.50 -17.14
CA VAL A 236 14.91 7.30 -16.06
C VAL A 236 14.15 7.04 -14.77
N PHE A 237 14.67 6.20 -13.90
CA PHE A 237 14.10 5.96 -12.60
C PHE A 237 15.12 6.22 -11.50
N GLY A 238 15.26 7.47 -11.13
CA GLY A 238 16.23 7.98 -10.17
C GLY A 238 15.57 8.52 -8.90
N LYS A 239 16.27 9.44 -8.25
CA LYS A 239 15.85 10.04 -6.97
C LYS A 239 14.56 10.85 -7.11
N GLU A 240 14.44 11.62 -8.17
CA GLU A 240 13.32 12.55 -8.37
C GLU A 240 12.02 11.80 -8.61
N GLU A 241 12.04 10.76 -9.47
CA GLU A 241 10.88 9.92 -9.73
C GLU A 241 10.44 9.19 -8.45
N LYS A 242 11.38 8.66 -7.68
CA LYS A 242 11.10 8.01 -6.39
C LYS A 242 10.45 8.98 -5.40
N HIS A 243 10.96 10.21 -5.29
CA HIS A 243 10.37 11.23 -4.41
C HIS A 243 8.95 11.60 -4.85
N THR A 244 8.71 11.69 -6.16
CA THR A 244 7.37 11.97 -6.68
C THR A 244 6.41 10.82 -6.35
N ILE A 245 6.82 9.55 -6.54
CA ILE A 245 5.99 8.40 -6.16
C ILE A 245 5.72 8.39 -4.65
N VAL A 246 6.71 8.71 -3.81
CA VAL A 246 6.50 8.84 -2.36
C VAL A 246 5.45 9.91 -2.04
N SER A 247 5.44 11.03 -2.77
CA SER A 247 4.47 12.10 -2.55
C SER A 247 3.02 11.67 -2.82
N LEU A 248 2.79 10.63 -3.64
CA LEU A 248 1.46 10.07 -3.88
C LEU A 248 0.81 9.54 -2.60
N LEU A 249 1.58 9.11 -1.60
CA LEU A 249 1.04 8.70 -0.30
C LEU A 249 0.36 9.84 0.46
N SER A 250 0.64 11.10 0.08
CA SER A 250 0.04 12.30 0.66
C SER A 250 -1.07 12.89 -0.22
N THR A 251 -1.49 12.22 -1.29
CA THR A 251 -2.64 12.65 -2.09
C THR A 251 -3.94 12.43 -1.31
N THR A 252 -4.97 13.18 -1.66
CA THR A 252 -6.29 13.04 -1.05
C THR A 252 -7.24 12.25 -1.94
N VAL A 253 -8.06 11.44 -1.29
CA VAL A 253 -9.09 10.59 -1.89
C VAL A 253 -10.37 10.70 -1.07
N MET A 254 -11.49 10.26 -1.61
CA MET A 254 -12.76 10.19 -0.89
C MET A 254 -12.94 8.78 -0.30
N ILE A 255 -13.28 8.69 0.97
CA ILE A 255 -13.72 7.44 1.63
C ILE A 255 -14.72 7.77 2.73
N ASN A 256 -15.78 7.00 2.86
CA ASN A 256 -16.86 7.23 3.82
C ASN A 256 -17.36 8.69 3.78
N GLU A 257 -17.65 9.18 2.55
CA GLU A 257 -18.17 10.53 2.28
C GLU A 257 -17.25 11.68 2.76
N SER A 258 -16.01 11.39 3.09
CA SER A 258 -15.03 12.38 3.58
C SER A 258 -13.74 12.34 2.79
N GLU A 259 -13.14 13.53 2.63
CA GLU A 259 -11.82 13.65 2.03
C GLU A 259 -10.75 13.24 3.05
N GLN A 260 -9.89 12.31 2.66
CA GLN A 260 -8.83 11.76 3.49
C GLN A 260 -7.51 11.68 2.73
N TYR A 261 -6.39 11.84 3.43
CA TYR A 261 -5.11 11.44 2.86
C TYR A 261 -5.09 9.94 2.56
N LEU A 262 -4.40 9.54 1.49
CA LEU A 262 -4.33 8.15 1.06
C LEU A 262 -3.94 7.19 2.20
N SER A 263 -2.98 7.59 3.03
CA SER A 263 -2.57 6.80 4.19
C SER A 263 -3.69 6.58 5.22
N ASN A 264 -4.59 7.56 5.39
CA ASN A 264 -5.76 7.41 6.25
C ASN A 264 -6.85 6.56 5.56
N ALA A 265 -7.04 6.72 4.25
CA ALA A 265 -7.97 5.89 3.49
C ALA A 265 -7.60 4.41 3.56
N MET A 266 -6.31 4.06 3.45
CA MET A 266 -5.83 2.69 3.66
C MET A 266 -6.20 2.16 5.04
N ARG A 267 -6.11 2.99 6.09
CA ARG A 267 -6.50 2.59 7.45
C ARG A 267 -8.00 2.31 7.56
N PHE A 268 -8.85 3.20 7.02
CA PHE A 268 -10.32 3.00 7.03
C PHE A 268 -10.71 1.76 6.25
N TYR A 269 -10.14 1.57 5.07
CA TYR A 269 -10.35 0.39 4.25
C TYR A 269 -9.93 -0.90 4.96
N CYS A 270 -8.69 -1.00 5.46
CA CYS A 270 -8.23 -2.20 6.16
C CYS A 270 -9.12 -2.52 7.38
N ARG A 271 -9.51 -1.50 8.13
CA ARG A 271 -10.44 -1.66 9.26
C ARG A 271 -11.76 -2.26 8.80
N SER A 272 -12.36 -1.72 7.75
CA SER A 272 -13.64 -2.19 7.22
C SER A 272 -13.57 -3.63 6.70
N VAL A 273 -12.44 -4.01 6.05
CA VAL A 273 -12.22 -5.41 5.63
C VAL A 273 -12.14 -6.33 6.85
N PHE A 274 -11.42 -5.93 7.92
CA PHE A 274 -11.35 -6.78 9.13
C PHE A 274 -12.70 -6.88 9.84
N GLU A 275 -13.51 -5.83 9.86
CA GLU A 275 -14.87 -5.86 10.38
C GLU A 275 -15.73 -6.81 9.53
N ALA A 276 -15.66 -6.74 8.21
CA ALA A 276 -16.35 -7.63 7.28
C ALA A 276 -16.02 -9.12 7.51
N LEU A 277 -14.72 -9.42 7.61
CA LEU A 277 -14.24 -10.79 7.86
C LEU A 277 -14.67 -11.33 9.23
N ASN A 278 -14.69 -10.48 10.26
CA ASN A 278 -15.07 -10.87 11.61
C ASN A 278 -16.58 -11.10 11.77
N ASP A 279 -17.38 -10.36 11.02
CA ASP A 279 -18.83 -10.35 11.13
C ASP A 279 -19.50 -11.18 10.02
N ASN A 280 -18.69 -11.82 9.15
CA ASN A 280 -19.14 -12.58 7.95
C ASN A 280 -20.04 -11.73 7.02
N ASP A 281 -19.69 -10.47 6.80
CA ASP A 281 -20.52 -9.53 6.04
C ASP A 281 -19.63 -8.60 5.18
N VAL A 282 -19.46 -8.97 3.89
CA VAL A 282 -18.63 -8.21 2.94
C VAL A 282 -19.20 -6.84 2.60
N SER A 283 -20.49 -6.58 2.86
CA SER A 283 -21.09 -5.26 2.60
C SER A 283 -20.50 -4.14 3.45
N LYS A 284 -19.74 -4.48 4.51
CA LYS A 284 -19.03 -3.55 5.37
C LYS A 284 -17.74 -2.99 4.75
N ILE A 285 -17.25 -3.60 3.68
CA ILE A 285 -16.02 -3.14 3.05
C ILE A 285 -16.24 -1.77 2.43
N SER A 286 -15.44 -0.81 2.87
CA SER A 286 -15.47 0.57 2.36
C SER A 286 -14.30 0.81 1.44
N PHE A 287 -14.57 1.08 0.16
CA PHE A 287 -13.55 1.43 -0.81
C PHE A 287 -13.42 2.95 -0.95
N TYR A 288 -12.26 3.42 -1.36
CA TYR A 288 -12.03 4.82 -1.68
C TYR A 288 -12.37 5.10 -3.14
N SER A 289 -12.70 6.36 -3.46
CA SER A 289 -12.78 6.85 -4.83
C SER A 289 -11.74 7.96 -5.07
N LEU A 290 -11.24 8.01 -6.29
CA LEU A 290 -10.42 9.14 -6.75
C LEU A 290 -11.33 10.34 -6.99
N LYS A 291 -10.77 11.56 -6.88
CA LYS A 291 -11.47 12.80 -7.20
C LYS A 291 -11.44 13.07 -8.69
#